data_9614c16cb8786b274162ecfb5ae7189c
#
_entry.id   9614c16cb8786b274162ecfb5ae7189c
#
_cell.length_a   1.000
_cell.length_b   1.000
_cell.length_c   1.000
_cell.angle_alpha   90.00
_cell.angle_beta   90.00
_cell.angle_gamma   90.00
#
_symmetry.space_group_name_H-M   'P 1'
#
loop_
_entity.id
_entity.type
_entity.pdbx_description
1 polymer ?
#
loop_
_entity_poly.entity_id
_entity_poly.type
_entity_poly.pdbx_seq_one_letter_code
_entity_poly.pdbx_strand_id
1 'polypeptide(L)'
;MKYALRNTWTCQRGKSPEAMTGFKAVAENYRDMGVPTRLYVDISGDMDVIVMELEIDSLDEYFKDQRAFYAGMDDATKGLIDGLNGNTSSGKRILYEIIEF
;
A
#
# COMPACT_ATOMS: atom_id res chain seq x y z
N MET A 1 8.41 14.00 14.23
CA MET A 1 7.05 13.44 14.27
C MET A 1 6.94 12.34 13.23
N LYS A 2 6.37 11.21 13.63
CA LYS A 2 6.20 10.06 12.72
C LYS A 2 4.74 9.84 12.44
N TYR A 3 4.45 9.32 11.26
CA TYR A 3 3.08 9.05 10.82
C TYR A 3 2.95 7.59 10.38
N ALA A 4 1.79 7.02 10.62
CA ALA A 4 1.39 5.73 10.07
C ALA A 4 0.36 5.98 8.97
N LEU A 5 0.71 5.66 7.74
CA LEU A 5 -0.21 5.70 6.61
C LEU A 5 -0.74 4.29 6.38
N ARG A 6 -2.05 4.13 6.53
CA ARG A 6 -2.70 2.84 6.39
C ARG A 6 -3.63 2.86 5.18
N ASN A 7 -3.28 2.09 4.17
CA ASN A 7 -4.10 1.90 2.99
C ASN A 7 -4.86 0.58 3.14
N THR A 8 -6.17 0.62 3.04
CA THR A 8 -7.03 -0.56 3.13
C THR A 8 -7.72 -0.77 1.79
N TRP A 9 -7.57 -1.96 1.22
CA TRP A 9 -8.25 -2.32 -0.02
C TRP A 9 -9.17 -3.50 0.21
N THR A 10 -10.37 -3.40 -0.35
CA THR A 10 -11.26 -4.53 -0.51
C THR A 10 -11.02 -5.11 -1.90
N CYS A 11 -10.60 -6.36 -1.96
CA CYS A 11 -10.41 -7.07 -3.22
C CYS A 11 -11.75 -7.62 -3.70
N GLN A 12 -11.84 -7.90 -4.99
CA GLN A 12 -12.95 -8.67 -5.52
C GLN A 12 -12.95 -10.05 -4.87
N ARG A 13 -14.13 -10.62 -4.68
CA ARG A 13 -14.29 -11.91 -4.00
C ARG A 13 -13.41 -12.98 -4.63
N GLY A 14 -12.56 -13.59 -3.80
CA GLY A 14 -11.64 -14.65 -4.21
C GLY A 14 -10.36 -14.16 -4.89
N LYS A 15 -10.15 -12.84 -5.03
CA LYS A 15 -8.98 -12.27 -5.71
C LYS A 15 -7.87 -11.79 -4.76
N SER A 16 -8.06 -11.91 -3.46
CA SER A 16 -7.05 -11.49 -2.49
C SER A 16 -5.70 -12.22 -2.63
N PRO A 17 -5.63 -13.53 -2.94
CA PRO A 17 -4.33 -14.17 -3.16
C PRO A 17 -3.54 -13.58 -4.35
N GLU A 18 -4.21 -13.27 -5.44
CA GLU A 18 -3.59 -12.64 -6.61
C GLU A 18 -3.14 -11.21 -6.30
N ALA A 19 -4.02 -10.43 -5.67
CA ALA A 19 -3.72 -9.08 -5.25
C ALA A 19 -2.55 -9.04 -4.26
N MET A 20 -2.49 -9.98 -3.32
CA MET A 20 -1.41 -10.06 -2.33
C MET A 20 -0.03 -10.21 -2.97
N THR A 21 0.09 -10.93 -4.06
CA THR A 21 1.35 -11.06 -4.79
C THR A 21 1.86 -9.68 -5.24
N GLY A 22 0.98 -8.87 -5.80
CA GLY A 22 1.31 -7.50 -6.20
C GLY A 22 1.60 -6.58 -5.02
N PHE A 23 0.80 -6.65 -3.96
CA PHE A 23 1.03 -5.84 -2.76
C PHE A 23 2.33 -6.19 -2.05
N LYS A 24 2.74 -7.46 -2.04
CA LYS A 24 4.05 -7.86 -1.52
C LYS A 24 5.19 -7.22 -2.31
N ALA A 25 5.10 -7.18 -3.62
CA ALA A 25 6.10 -6.54 -4.46
C ALA A 25 6.21 -5.04 -4.16
N VAL A 26 5.08 -4.35 -4.02
CA VAL A 26 5.03 -2.94 -3.65
C VAL A 26 5.62 -2.72 -2.25
N ALA A 27 5.25 -3.55 -1.29
CA ALA A 27 5.76 -3.46 0.09
C ALA A 27 7.28 -3.66 0.16
N GLU A 28 7.81 -4.62 -0.59
CA GLU A 28 9.26 -4.85 -0.68
C GLU A 28 9.98 -3.64 -1.26
N ASN A 29 9.40 -3.00 -2.27
CA ASN A 29 9.96 -1.79 -2.85
C ASN A 29 10.05 -0.65 -1.83
N TYR A 30 9.01 -0.44 -1.02
CA TYR A 30 9.05 0.54 0.06
C TYR A 30 10.12 0.20 1.11
N ARG A 31 10.24 -1.06 1.49
CA ARG A 31 11.28 -1.50 2.43
C ARG A 31 12.68 -1.25 1.89
N ASP A 32 12.90 -1.50 0.62
CA ASP A 32 14.18 -1.23 -0.05
C ASP A 32 14.53 0.27 -0.06
N MET A 33 13.53 1.13 -0.05
CA MET A 33 13.68 2.58 0.07
C MET A 33 13.86 3.06 1.53
N GLY A 34 13.89 2.14 2.49
CA GLY A 34 14.04 2.46 3.90
C GLY A 34 12.74 2.84 4.61
N VAL A 35 11.59 2.58 4.01
CA VAL A 35 10.28 2.85 4.60
C VAL A 35 9.77 1.59 5.28
N PRO A 36 9.63 1.58 6.63
CA PRO A 36 9.04 0.44 7.32
C PRO A 36 7.62 0.18 6.81
N THR A 37 7.37 -1.05 6.38
CA THR A 37 6.12 -1.42 5.71
C THR A 37 5.62 -2.75 6.24
N ARG A 38 4.33 -2.83 6.54
CA ARG A 38 3.65 -4.05 6.98
C ARG A 38 2.42 -4.31 6.12
N LEU A 39 2.16 -5.58 5.88
CA LEU A 39 0.94 -6.04 5.24
C LEU A 39 0.11 -6.84 6.23
N TYR A 40 -1.19 -6.60 6.20
CA TYR A 40 -2.16 -7.32 7.02
C TYR A 40 -3.27 -7.87 6.13
N VAL A 41 -3.81 -9.01 6.52
CA VAL A 41 -5.04 -9.55 5.95
C VAL A 41 -6.08 -9.59 7.07
N ASP A 42 -7.29 -9.13 6.80
CA ASP A 42 -8.38 -9.25 7.77
C ASP A 42 -8.83 -10.71 7.84
N ILE A 43 -8.70 -11.30 9.01
CA ILE A 43 -9.09 -12.70 9.24
C ILE A 43 -10.31 -12.83 10.15
N SER A 44 -10.92 -11.72 10.53
CA SER A 44 -12.01 -11.71 11.54
C SER A 44 -13.28 -11.03 11.08
N GLY A 45 -13.18 -10.06 10.18
CA GLY A 45 -14.31 -9.25 9.75
C GLY A 45 -14.63 -9.45 8.28
N ASP A 46 -14.38 -8.41 7.49
CA ASP A 46 -14.67 -8.45 6.06
C ASP A 46 -13.72 -9.40 5.33
N MET A 47 -14.24 -10.11 4.35
CA MET A 47 -13.45 -11.00 3.51
C MET A 47 -12.73 -10.21 2.43
N ASP A 48 -11.57 -10.73 2.00
CA ASP A 48 -10.76 -10.17 0.90
C ASP A 48 -10.27 -8.75 1.16
N VAL A 49 -9.98 -8.42 2.43
CA VAL A 49 -9.46 -7.11 2.82
C VAL A 49 -7.97 -7.20 3.12
N ILE A 50 -7.18 -6.36 2.45
CA ILE A 50 -5.72 -6.23 2.62
C ILE A 50 -5.41 -4.83 3.10
N VAL A 51 -4.52 -4.73 4.08
CA VAL A 51 -4.04 -3.45 4.62
C VAL A 51 -2.54 -3.36 4.42
N MET A 52 -2.07 -2.24 3.88
CA MET A 52 -0.65 -1.89 3.85
C MET A 52 -0.42 -0.69 4.75
N GLU A 53 0.48 -0.82 5.71
CA GLU A 53 0.83 0.24 6.63
C GLU A 53 2.27 0.67 6.41
N LEU A 54 2.46 1.98 6.19
CA LEU A 54 3.77 2.61 6.03
C LEU A 54 4.05 3.51 7.22
N GLU A 55 5.29 3.48 7.73
CA GLU A 55 5.76 4.43 8.72
C GLU A 55 6.53 5.55 8.01
N ILE A 56 6.09 6.80 8.17
CA ILE A 56 6.58 7.94 7.41
C ILE A 56 7.11 9.00 8.37
N ASP A 57 8.34 9.47 8.12
CA ASP A 57 8.95 10.56 8.91
C ASP A 57 8.61 11.94 8.34
N SER A 58 8.50 12.08 7.03
CA SER A 58 8.21 13.33 6.35
C SER A 58 7.09 13.15 5.33
N LEU A 59 5.97 13.83 5.54
CA LEU A 59 4.84 13.80 4.60
C LEU A 59 5.21 14.45 3.26
N ASP A 60 5.97 15.54 3.30
CA ASP A 60 6.36 16.24 2.09
C ASP A 60 7.24 15.36 1.20
N GLU A 61 8.22 14.68 1.76
CA GLU A 61 9.09 13.77 1.02
C GLU A 61 8.31 12.57 0.49
N TYR A 62 7.42 12.01 1.30
CA TYR A 62 6.60 10.88 0.88
C TYR A 62 5.76 11.23 -0.34
N PHE A 63 5.03 12.33 -0.31
CA PHE A 63 4.17 12.73 -1.42
C PHE A 63 4.98 13.13 -2.66
N LYS A 64 6.12 13.78 -2.47
CA LYS A 64 7.04 14.10 -3.56
C LYS A 64 7.54 12.85 -4.25
N ASP A 65 8.00 11.86 -3.47
CA ASP A 65 8.53 10.60 -4.00
C ASP A 65 7.44 9.80 -4.70
N GLN A 66 6.22 9.79 -4.14
CA GLN A 66 5.10 9.10 -4.75
C GLN A 66 4.69 9.70 -6.10
N ARG A 67 4.67 11.04 -6.19
CA ARG A 67 4.39 11.72 -7.46
C ARG A 67 5.47 11.45 -8.50
N ALA A 68 6.74 11.46 -8.08
CA ALA A 68 7.86 11.14 -8.96
C ALA A 68 7.79 9.68 -9.45
N PHE A 69 7.42 8.75 -8.58
CA PHE A 69 7.22 7.35 -8.93
C PHE A 69 6.16 7.19 -10.03
N TYR A 70 4.99 7.80 -9.86
CA TYR A 70 3.92 7.72 -10.86
C TYR A 70 4.29 8.43 -12.17
N ALA A 71 5.01 9.53 -12.11
CA ALA A 71 5.43 10.27 -13.30
C ALA A 71 6.48 9.52 -14.12
N GLY A 72 7.36 8.75 -13.46
CA GLY A 72 8.45 8.01 -14.10
C GLY A 72 8.19 6.52 -14.26
N MET A 73 6.95 6.07 -14.08
CA MET A 73 6.60 4.66 -14.07
C MET A 73 6.80 4.01 -15.44
N ASP A 74 7.53 2.89 -15.48
CA ASP A 74 7.71 2.10 -16.69
C ASP A 74 6.47 1.21 -16.98
N ASP A 75 6.47 0.57 -18.14
CA ASP A 75 5.34 -0.26 -18.58
C ASP A 75 5.14 -1.48 -17.68
N ALA A 76 6.20 -2.09 -17.18
CA ALA A 76 6.11 -3.25 -16.30
C ALA A 76 5.48 -2.87 -14.96
N THR A 77 5.89 -1.75 -14.38
CA THR A 77 5.33 -1.23 -13.12
C THR A 77 3.88 -0.79 -13.31
N LYS A 78 3.57 -0.14 -14.43
CA LYS A 78 2.20 0.23 -14.77
C LYS A 78 1.30 -0.99 -14.89
N GLY A 79 1.78 -2.05 -15.51
CA GLY A 79 1.04 -3.31 -15.62
C GLY A 79 0.74 -3.92 -14.25
N LEU A 80 1.71 -3.87 -13.32
CA LEU A 80 1.51 -4.33 -11.94
C LEU A 80 0.42 -3.52 -11.22
N ILE A 81 0.47 -2.19 -11.31
CA ILE A 81 -0.51 -1.30 -10.70
C ILE A 81 -1.90 -1.51 -11.31
N ASP A 82 -1.99 -1.62 -12.64
CA ASP A 82 -3.25 -1.89 -13.33
C ASP A 82 -3.85 -3.23 -12.88
N GLY A 83 -3.01 -4.25 -12.69
CA GLY A 83 -3.44 -5.54 -12.18
C GLY A 83 -4.00 -5.45 -10.76
N LEU A 84 -3.34 -4.69 -9.88
CA LEU A 84 -3.84 -4.45 -8.52
C LEU A 84 -5.18 -3.73 -8.55
N ASN A 85 -5.31 -2.69 -9.37
CA ASN A 85 -6.57 -1.95 -9.53
C ASN A 85 -7.67 -2.82 -10.10
N GLY A 86 -7.35 -3.75 -11.00
CA GLY A 86 -8.31 -4.69 -11.56
C GLY A 86 -8.81 -5.74 -10.57
N ASN A 87 -8.03 -6.05 -9.53
CA ASN A 87 -8.35 -7.05 -8.50
C ASN A 87 -8.98 -6.44 -7.24
N THR A 88 -9.08 -5.12 -7.15
CA THR A 88 -9.66 -4.42 -6.01
C THR A 88 -10.97 -3.73 -6.41
N SER A 89 -11.92 -3.68 -5.49
CA SER A 89 -13.21 -3.02 -5.69
C SER A 89 -13.29 -1.66 -5.01
N SER A 90 -12.52 -1.44 -3.95
CA SER A 90 -12.46 -0.16 -3.25
C SER A 90 -11.15 -0.01 -2.51
N GLY A 91 -10.78 1.23 -2.25
CA GLY A 91 -9.61 1.58 -1.46
C GLY A 91 -9.90 2.70 -0.49
N LYS A 92 -9.22 2.69 0.66
CA LYS A 92 -9.37 3.67 1.72
C LYS A 92 -7.99 4.01 2.28
N ARG A 93 -7.75 5.28 2.54
CA ARG A 93 -6.50 5.76 3.10
C ARG A 93 -6.76 6.48 4.41
N ILE A 94 -6.02 6.12 5.46
CA ILE A 94 -6.07 6.77 6.76
C ILE A 94 -4.64 7.13 7.17
N LEU A 95 -4.43 8.37 7.60
CA LEU A 95 -3.17 8.85 8.10
C LEU A 95 -3.30 9.10 9.61
N TYR A 96 -2.42 8.45 10.38
CA TYR A 96 -2.33 8.64 11.82
C TYR A 96 -1.02 9.31 12.20
N GLU A 97 -1.04 10.15 13.22
CA GLU A 97 0.18 10.54 13.91
C GLU A 97 0.53 9.44 14.91
N ILE A 98 1.80 9.01 14.93
CA ILE A 98 2.28 8.05 15.91
C ILE A 98 2.63 8.81 17.18
N ILE A 99 1.96 8.49 18.27
CA ILE A 99 2.24 9.09 19.57
C ILE A 99 3.32 8.28 20.27
N GLU A 100 4.43 8.93 20.57
CA GLU A 100 5.51 8.35 21.37
C GLU A 100 5.34 8.74 22.84
N PHE A 101 5.51 7.76 23.75
CA PHE A 101 5.33 8.00 25.18
C PHE A 101 6.22 7.08 26.03
#